data_046b2306a57b314260d920f4ee0b5044
#
_entry.id   046b2306a57b314260d920f4ee0b5044
#
_cell.length_a   1.000
_cell.length_b   1.000
_cell.length_c   1.000
_cell.angle_alpha   90.00
_cell.angle_beta   90.00
_cell.angle_gamma   90.00
#
_symmetry.space_group_name_H-M   'P 1'
#
loop_
_entity.id
_entity.type
_entity.pdbx_description
1 polymer ?
#
loop_
_entity_poly.entity_id
_entity_poly.type
_entity_poly.pdbx_seq_one_letter_code
_entity_poly.pdbx_strand_id
1 'polypeptide(L)'
;MKLKPIQDARFFFATSPLACPYLEGKMERRVVAELLGRDAAALHDALTHAGFRRSHAIVYAPACTGCDACIPVRIVAREFSPSRSQARLWRSGTAAHEIEERPPIATREQFALFVRYQQSRHAEGDMARMDFEDYRALIEDTPVDTVMIEVRAVPPAGGRITDGALVAACLADRVGDGLSAVYSFFEPELDKDSLGTFMILWLVERARAMGKPYVYLGFWIAACRKMSYKSNFR
;
A
#
# COMPACT_ATOMS: atom_id res chain seq x y z
N MET A 1 23.96 -18.83 38.67
CA MET A 1 23.95 -17.78 37.61
C MET A 1 22.54 -17.77 37.02
N LYS A 2 21.69 -16.80 37.34
CA LYS A 2 20.35 -16.69 36.75
C LYS A 2 20.50 -15.99 35.40
N LEU A 3 20.27 -16.71 34.34
CA LEU A 3 20.18 -16.14 32.99
C LEU A 3 19.01 -15.15 33.01
N LYS A 4 19.27 -13.86 32.71
CA LYS A 4 18.21 -12.92 32.40
C LYS A 4 17.52 -13.41 31.12
N PRO A 5 16.18 -13.49 31.07
CA PRO A 5 15.51 -13.81 29.81
C PRO A 5 15.88 -12.73 28.78
N ILE A 6 16.21 -13.18 27.58
CA ILE A 6 16.39 -12.29 26.41
C ILE A 6 14.97 -11.79 26.04
N GLN A 7 14.59 -10.65 26.60
CA GLN A 7 13.23 -10.09 26.43
C GLN A 7 13.01 -9.43 25.07
N ASP A 8 14.09 -9.18 24.30
CA ASP A 8 14.02 -8.38 23.05
C ASP A 8 14.82 -8.98 21.88
N ALA A 9 15.00 -10.29 21.82
CA ALA A 9 15.65 -10.92 20.67
C ALA A 9 14.71 -10.80 19.45
N ARG A 10 15.07 -9.93 18.50
CA ARG A 10 14.39 -9.77 17.22
C ARG A 10 15.11 -10.61 16.17
N PHE A 11 14.37 -11.50 15.52
CA PHE A 11 14.95 -12.38 14.51
C PHE A 11 14.63 -11.83 13.11
N PHE A 12 15.66 -11.75 12.29
CA PHE A 12 15.55 -11.48 10.88
C PHE A 12 15.87 -12.75 10.11
N PHE A 13 15.01 -13.10 9.18
CA PHE A 13 15.16 -14.29 8.34
C PHE A 13 15.42 -13.86 6.90
N ALA A 14 16.25 -14.60 6.19
CA ALA A 14 16.39 -14.42 4.75
C ALA A 14 15.55 -15.49 4.03
N THR A 15 14.75 -15.07 3.04
CA THR A 15 14.01 -16.03 2.21
C THR A 15 14.93 -16.81 1.30
N SER A 16 14.48 -17.97 0.83
CA SER A 16 15.09 -18.62 -0.33
C SER A 16 14.97 -17.72 -1.56
N PRO A 17 15.91 -17.79 -2.51
CA PRO A 17 15.79 -17.07 -3.78
C PRO A 17 14.55 -17.51 -4.56
N LEU A 18 13.80 -16.53 -5.08
CA LEU A 18 12.62 -16.71 -5.94
C LEU A 18 12.79 -15.89 -7.21
N ALA A 19 12.00 -16.16 -8.25
CA ALA A 19 11.98 -15.29 -9.43
C ALA A 19 11.53 -13.87 -9.04
N CYS A 20 12.26 -12.85 -9.54
CA CYS A 20 11.93 -11.46 -9.22
C CYS A 20 10.61 -11.05 -9.92
N PRO A 21 9.60 -10.54 -9.20
CA PRO A 21 8.32 -10.15 -9.79
C PRO A 21 8.40 -8.82 -10.59
N TYR A 22 9.55 -8.14 -10.56
CA TYR A 22 9.72 -6.82 -11.17
C TYR A 22 10.69 -6.81 -12.36
N LEU A 23 11.73 -7.63 -12.31
CA LEU A 23 12.82 -7.64 -13.29
C LEU A 23 13.01 -9.06 -13.82
N GLU A 24 12.73 -9.24 -15.10
CA GLU A 24 12.88 -10.52 -15.79
C GLU A 24 14.32 -11.06 -15.69
N GLY A 25 14.46 -12.35 -15.52
CA GLY A 25 15.76 -13.03 -15.40
C GLY A 25 16.53 -12.75 -14.10
N LYS A 26 15.96 -11.98 -13.16
CA LYS A 26 16.55 -11.73 -11.84
C LYS A 26 15.94 -12.66 -10.78
N MET A 27 16.72 -12.88 -9.73
CA MET A 27 16.22 -13.57 -8.54
C MET A 27 16.03 -12.57 -7.41
N GLU A 28 14.91 -12.67 -6.70
CA GLU A 28 14.69 -11.89 -5.49
C GLU A 28 15.06 -12.69 -4.25
N ARG A 29 15.54 -12.00 -3.26
CA ARG A 29 15.70 -12.47 -1.89
C ARG A 29 15.27 -11.35 -0.95
N ARG A 30 14.62 -11.69 0.14
CA ARG A 30 14.13 -10.73 1.13
C ARG A 30 14.69 -11.04 2.49
N VAL A 31 14.99 -9.99 3.25
CA VAL A 31 15.10 -10.08 4.70
C VAL A 31 13.73 -9.78 5.28
N VAL A 32 13.29 -10.62 6.24
CA VAL A 32 11.95 -10.60 6.81
C VAL A 32 12.05 -10.57 8.33
N ALA A 33 11.18 -9.79 8.99
CA ALA A 33 10.96 -9.87 10.43
C ALA A 33 9.46 -9.99 10.72
N GLU A 34 9.11 -10.73 11.76
CA GLU A 34 7.73 -10.87 12.22
C GLU A 34 7.36 -9.72 13.16
N LEU A 35 6.14 -9.23 13.02
CA LEU A 35 5.54 -8.23 13.89
C LEU A 35 4.72 -8.94 14.96
N LEU A 36 5.38 -9.31 16.05
CA LEU A 36 4.76 -10.07 17.13
C LEU A 36 4.78 -9.31 18.45
N GLY A 37 3.78 -9.60 19.28
CA GLY A 37 3.71 -9.12 20.65
C GLY A 37 3.41 -7.63 20.80
N ARG A 38 3.69 -7.09 22.00
CA ARG A 38 3.33 -5.71 22.38
C ARG A 38 4.11 -4.64 21.64
N ASP A 39 5.29 -4.98 21.12
CA ASP A 39 6.19 -4.04 20.45
C ASP A 39 6.03 -4.03 18.92
N ALA A 40 5.03 -4.76 18.39
CA ALA A 40 4.79 -4.86 16.94
C ALA A 40 4.68 -3.49 16.28
N ALA A 41 3.92 -2.55 16.87
CA ALA A 41 3.74 -1.20 16.33
C ALA A 41 5.06 -0.41 16.32
N ALA A 42 5.82 -0.41 17.42
CA ALA A 42 7.09 0.30 17.50
C ALA A 42 8.15 -0.29 16.54
N LEU A 43 8.15 -1.64 16.38
CA LEU A 43 9.02 -2.30 15.42
C LEU A 43 8.62 -1.94 13.99
N HIS A 44 7.32 -1.93 13.70
CA HIS A 44 6.80 -1.54 12.39
C HIS A 44 7.19 -0.10 12.04
N ASP A 45 7.03 0.85 12.97
CA ASP A 45 7.43 2.24 12.79
C ASP A 45 8.93 2.34 12.44
N ALA A 46 9.79 1.73 13.25
CA ALA A 46 11.23 1.77 13.05
C ALA A 46 11.65 1.15 11.71
N LEU A 47 11.07 0.00 11.34
CA LEU A 47 11.41 -0.70 10.11
C LEU A 47 10.81 -0.02 8.87
N THR A 48 9.60 0.57 8.97
CA THR A 48 9.03 1.39 7.88
C THR A 48 9.92 2.61 7.61
N HIS A 49 10.40 3.28 8.65
CA HIS A 49 11.35 4.39 8.52
C HIS A 49 12.69 3.95 7.87
N ALA A 50 13.14 2.74 8.18
CA ALA A 50 14.33 2.11 7.57
C ALA A 50 14.11 1.59 6.14
N GLY A 51 12.88 1.72 5.58
CA GLY A 51 12.58 1.34 4.20
C GLY A 51 11.98 -0.05 4.02
N PHE A 52 11.63 -0.74 5.10
CA PHE A 52 10.88 -1.99 5.02
C PHE A 52 9.43 -1.75 4.61
N ARG A 53 8.80 -2.80 4.08
CA ARG A 53 7.37 -2.86 3.77
C ARG A 53 6.68 -3.92 4.59
N ARG A 54 5.40 -3.71 4.92
CA ARG A 54 4.56 -4.71 5.57
C ARG A 54 3.78 -5.55 4.57
N SER A 55 3.59 -6.81 4.93
CA SER A 55 2.62 -7.73 4.34
C SER A 55 2.10 -8.64 5.46
N HIS A 56 0.79 -8.62 5.74
CA HIS A 56 0.21 -9.32 6.89
C HIS A 56 0.94 -8.98 8.20
N ALA A 57 1.35 -9.98 8.95
CA ALA A 57 2.09 -9.85 10.21
C ALA A 57 3.62 -9.80 10.05
N ILE A 58 4.12 -9.54 8.85
CA ILE A 58 5.56 -9.43 8.60
C ILE A 58 5.95 -8.10 7.98
N VAL A 59 7.21 -7.73 8.17
CA VAL A 59 7.87 -6.67 7.40
C VAL A 59 9.05 -7.24 6.63
N TYR A 60 9.33 -6.69 5.45
CA TYR A 60 10.38 -7.19 4.59
C TYR A 60 11.10 -6.08 3.83
N ALA A 61 12.36 -6.34 3.50
CA ALA A 61 13.16 -5.52 2.59
C ALA A 61 13.91 -6.41 1.60
N PRO A 62 14.20 -5.92 0.38
CA PRO A 62 15.02 -6.64 -0.57
C PRO A 62 16.44 -6.88 -0.04
N ALA A 63 16.96 -8.08 -0.28
CA ALA A 63 18.34 -8.50 0.06
C ALA A 63 18.93 -9.33 -1.08
N CYS A 64 18.74 -8.86 -2.31
CA CYS A 64 19.11 -9.57 -3.53
C CYS A 64 20.62 -9.49 -3.78
N THR A 65 21.27 -10.61 -4.08
CA THR A 65 22.68 -10.62 -4.45
C THR A 65 22.89 -9.93 -5.79
N GLY A 66 23.73 -8.88 -5.81
CA GLY A 66 24.08 -8.14 -7.05
C GLY A 66 22.92 -7.32 -7.66
N CYS A 67 21.93 -6.92 -6.84
CA CYS A 67 20.84 -6.06 -7.29
C CYS A 67 20.36 -5.12 -6.17
N ASP A 68 20.34 -3.82 -6.45
CA ASP A 68 19.91 -2.73 -5.58
C ASP A 68 18.78 -1.89 -6.20
N ALA A 69 18.08 -2.43 -7.20
CA ALA A 69 17.08 -1.72 -8.00
C ALA A 69 15.82 -1.30 -7.21
N CYS A 70 15.53 -1.94 -6.08
CA CYS A 70 14.34 -1.66 -5.26
C CYS A 70 14.64 -0.53 -4.26
N ILE A 71 14.32 0.70 -4.63
CA ILE A 71 14.56 1.89 -3.81
C ILE A 71 13.32 2.19 -2.98
N PRO A 72 13.38 2.18 -1.63
CA PRO A 72 12.27 2.61 -0.80
C PRO A 72 12.03 4.11 -0.98
N VAL A 73 10.78 4.50 -1.21
CA VAL A 73 10.42 5.90 -1.45
C VAL A 73 9.29 6.35 -0.55
N ARG A 74 9.37 7.63 -0.13
CA ARG A 74 8.32 8.32 0.61
C ARG A 74 8.14 9.73 0.07
N ILE A 75 6.96 10.29 0.25
CA ILE A 75 6.64 11.68 -0.06
C ILE A 75 6.83 12.49 1.24
N VAL A 76 7.50 13.63 1.16
CA VAL A 76 7.54 14.61 2.25
C VAL A 76 6.26 15.42 2.16
N ALA A 77 5.23 15.06 2.93
CA ALA A 77 3.87 15.53 2.75
C ALA A 77 3.74 17.07 2.78
N ARG A 78 4.44 17.75 3.72
CA ARG A 78 4.37 19.21 3.84
C ARG A 78 5.07 19.96 2.71
N GLU A 79 6.07 19.35 2.05
CA GLU A 79 6.87 19.95 0.97
C GLU A 79 6.30 19.62 -0.41
N PHE A 80 5.45 18.59 -0.49
CA PHE A 80 4.87 18.16 -1.75
C PHE A 80 3.98 19.25 -2.35
N SER A 81 4.26 19.59 -3.61
CA SER A 81 3.43 20.49 -4.40
C SER A 81 2.89 19.74 -5.61
N PRO A 82 1.56 19.61 -5.74
CA PRO A 82 0.99 18.87 -6.86
C PRO A 82 1.26 19.59 -8.19
N SER A 83 1.59 18.84 -9.21
CA SER A 83 1.64 19.33 -10.58
C SER A 83 0.26 19.84 -11.03
N ARG A 84 0.19 20.58 -12.14
CA ARG A 84 -1.07 21.07 -12.68
C ARG A 84 -2.08 19.93 -12.97
N SER A 85 -1.60 18.81 -13.47
CA SER A 85 -2.45 17.63 -13.71
C SER A 85 -2.93 16.98 -12.43
N GLN A 86 -2.07 16.86 -11.42
CA GLN A 86 -2.43 16.33 -10.09
C GLN A 86 -3.42 17.25 -9.36
N ALA A 87 -3.22 18.58 -9.42
CA ALA A 87 -4.16 19.54 -8.84
C ALA A 87 -5.54 19.53 -9.53
N ARG A 88 -5.58 19.30 -10.85
CA ARG A 88 -6.84 19.09 -11.58
C ARG A 88 -7.49 17.78 -11.16
N LEU A 89 -6.74 16.68 -11.12
CA LEU A 89 -7.21 15.37 -10.67
C LEU A 89 -7.77 15.43 -9.26
N TRP A 90 -7.06 16.11 -8.34
CA TRP A 90 -7.55 16.30 -6.97
C TRP A 90 -8.91 16.97 -6.92
N ARG A 91 -9.08 18.09 -7.63
CA ARG A 91 -10.36 18.82 -7.67
C ARG A 91 -11.49 17.99 -8.29
N SER A 92 -11.25 17.34 -9.42
CA SER A 92 -12.25 16.47 -10.05
C SER A 92 -12.56 15.25 -9.19
N GLY A 93 -11.55 14.62 -8.61
CA GLY A 93 -11.71 13.43 -7.76
C GLY A 93 -12.49 13.74 -6.48
N THR A 94 -12.19 14.83 -5.78
CA THR A 94 -12.93 15.23 -4.58
C THR A 94 -14.38 15.67 -4.87
N ALA A 95 -14.68 16.11 -6.08
CA ALA A 95 -16.05 16.43 -6.50
C ALA A 95 -16.86 15.18 -6.91
N ALA A 96 -16.18 14.12 -7.34
CA ALA A 96 -16.82 12.92 -7.86
C ALA A 96 -16.83 11.74 -6.90
N HIS A 97 -16.14 11.83 -5.77
CA HIS A 97 -15.99 10.72 -4.84
C HIS A 97 -16.11 11.17 -3.38
N GLU A 98 -16.72 10.31 -2.59
CA GLU A 98 -16.62 10.32 -1.13
C GLU A 98 -15.52 9.36 -0.69
N ILE A 99 -14.75 9.77 0.34
CA ILE A 99 -13.64 8.97 0.84
C ILE A 99 -13.83 8.76 2.33
N GLU A 100 -13.84 7.48 2.73
CA GLU A 100 -14.06 7.07 4.10
C GLU A 100 -12.91 6.22 4.63
N GLU A 101 -12.52 6.48 5.88
CA GLU A 101 -11.66 5.58 6.64
C GLU A 101 -12.52 4.57 7.38
N ARG A 102 -12.28 3.29 7.14
CA ARG A 102 -12.98 2.16 7.75
C ARG A 102 -11.98 1.29 8.53
N PRO A 103 -12.44 0.56 9.56
CA PRO A 103 -11.63 -0.52 10.12
C PRO A 103 -11.17 -1.49 9.02
N PRO A 104 -10.03 -2.18 9.17
CA PRO A 104 -9.53 -3.15 8.20
C PRO A 104 -10.35 -4.46 8.30
N ILE A 105 -11.58 -4.40 7.84
CA ILE A 105 -12.53 -5.53 7.80
C ILE A 105 -12.85 -5.81 6.34
N ALA A 106 -12.64 -7.06 5.93
CA ALA A 106 -12.89 -7.49 4.56
C ALA A 106 -14.38 -7.59 4.24
N THR A 107 -14.78 -7.02 3.11
CA THR A 107 -16.17 -7.11 2.62
C THR A 107 -16.22 -7.80 1.26
N ARG A 108 -17.38 -8.37 0.93
CA ARG A 108 -17.61 -8.99 -0.38
C ARG A 108 -17.56 -7.96 -1.52
N GLU A 109 -17.96 -6.73 -1.27
CA GLU A 109 -17.87 -5.63 -2.25
C GLU A 109 -16.40 -5.30 -2.55
N GLN A 110 -15.57 -5.13 -1.52
CA GLN A 110 -14.13 -4.91 -1.68
C GLN A 110 -13.48 -6.08 -2.45
N PHE A 111 -13.82 -7.33 -2.09
CA PHE A 111 -13.28 -8.50 -2.76
C PHE A 111 -13.66 -8.57 -4.23
N ALA A 112 -14.90 -8.26 -4.58
CA ALA A 112 -15.33 -8.22 -5.98
C ALA A 112 -14.55 -7.18 -6.80
N LEU A 113 -14.30 -5.99 -6.23
CA LEU A 113 -13.44 -4.97 -6.85
C LEU A 113 -11.98 -5.44 -6.96
N PHE A 114 -11.45 -6.07 -5.91
CA PHE A 114 -10.11 -6.63 -5.89
C PHE A 114 -9.90 -7.67 -6.99
N VAL A 115 -10.84 -8.59 -7.18
CA VAL A 115 -10.78 -9.62 -8.23
C VAL A 115 -10.75 -8.98 -9.62
N ARG A 116 -11.64 -8.01 -9.91
CA ARG A 116 -11.64 -7.29 -11.20
C ARG A 116 -10.31 -6.60 -11.45
N TYR A 117 -9.78 -5.93 -10.44
CA TYR A 117 -8.48 -5.26 -10.52
C TYR A 117 -7.34 -6.25 -10.80
N GLN A 118 -7.28 -7.37 -10.05
CA GLN A 118 -6.25 -8.39 -10.24
C GLN A 118 -6.29 -8.98 -11.65
N GLN A 119 -7.47 -9.36 -12.12
CA GLN A 119 -7.64 -9.94 -13.46
C GLN A 119 -7.22 -8.96 -14.55
N SER A 120 -7.49 -7.67 -14.38
CA SER A 120 -7.12 -6.65 -15.37
C SER A 120 -5.63 -6.28 -15.36
N ARG A 121 -4.99 -6.25 -14.19
CA ARG A 121 -3.64 -5.67 -14.04
C ARG A 121 -2.56 -6.69 -13.70
N HIS A 122 -2.93 -7.84 -13.14
CA HIS A 122 -2.02 -8.80 -12.55
C HIS A 122 -2.49 -10.26 -12.73
N ALA A 123 -3.11 -10.60 -13.85
CA ALA A 123 -3.76 -11.89 -14.09
C ALA A 123 -2.86 -13.12 -13.82
N GLU A 124 -1.55 -12.99 -14.05
CA GLU A 124 -0.57 -14.07 -13.81
C GLU A 124 0.01 -14.08 -12.39
N GLY A 125 -0.32 -13.08 -11.56
CA GLY A 125 0.18 -12.97 -10.18
C GLY A 125 -0.56 -13.89 -9.22
N ASP A 126 0.10 -14.26 -8.11
CA ASP A 126 -0.50 -15.12 -7.09
C ASP A 126 -1.77 -14.51 -6.48
N MET A 127 -1.81 -13.19 -6.34
CA MET A 127 -2.98 -12.48 -5.80
C MET A 127 -4.23 -12.59 -6.69
N ALA A 128 -4.08 -12.90 -7.99
CA ALA A 128 -5.22 -13.13 -8.89
C ALA A 128 -5.95 -14.46 -8.64
N ARG A 129 -5.33 -15.34 -7.84
CA ARG A 129 -5.87 -16.66 -7.48
C ARG A 129 -6.44 -16.69 -6.06
N MET A 130 -6.33 -15.58 -5.32
CA MET A 130 -6.85 -15.46 -3.97
C MET A 130 -8.35 -15.67 -3.95
N ASP A 131 -8.81 -16.50 -3.00
CA ASP A 131 -10.23 -16.56 -2.64
C ASP A 131 -10.59 -15.47 -1.61
N PHE A 132 -11.82 -15.51 -1.11
CA PHE A 132 -12.25 -14.50 -0.14
C PHE A 132 -11.53 -14.64 1.21
N GLU A 133 -11.18 -15.85 1.62
CA GLU A 133 -10.48 -16.09 2.89
C GLU A 133 -9.03 -15.59 2.80
N ASP A 134 -8.35 -15.78 1.67
CA ASP A 134 -7.04 -15.22 1.42
C ASP A 134 -7.07 -13.69 1.42
N TYR A 135 -8.11 -13.10 0.77
CA TYR A 135 -8.33 -11.67 0.78
C TYR A 135 -8.62 -11.16 2.19
N ARG A 136 -9.42 -11.87 2.96
CA ARG A 136 -9.72 -11.54 4.36
C ARG A 136 -8.44 -11.52 5.18
N ALA A 137 -7.60 -12.54 5.05
CA ALA A 137 -6.32 -12.58 5.73
C ALA A 137 -5.42 -11.39 5.32
N LEU A 138 -5.39 -11.00 4.03
CA LEU A 138 -4.65 -9.83 3.55
C LEU A 138 -5.08 -8.55 4.26
N ILE A 139 -6.37 -8.38 4.52
CA ILE A 139 -6.94 -7.17 5.11
C ILE A 139 -6.89 -7.19 6.65
N GLU A 140 -7.24 -8.32 7.27
CA GLU A 140 -7.51 -8.42 8.71
C GLU A 140 -6.31 -8.90 9.53
N ASP A 141 -5.37 -9.67 8.94
CA ASP A 141 -4.17 -10.12 9.63
C ASP A 141 -3.16 -8.97 9.78
N THR A 142 -3.49 -8.03 10.67
CA THR A 142 -2.67 -6.86 10.92
C THR A 142 -2.41 -6.67 12.40
N PRO A 143 -1.14 -6.79 12.87
CA PRO A 143 -0.78 -6.54 14.26
C PRO A 143 -0.49 -5.07 14.58
N VAL A 144 -0.78 -4.16 13.63
CA VAL A 144 -0.46 -2.72 13.72
C VAL A 144 -1.69 -1.87 13.43
N ASP A 145 -1.59 -0.54 13.63
CA ASP A 145 -2.69 0.38 13.36
C ASP A 145 -2.91 0.53 11.85
N THR A 146 -3.84 -0.27 11.34
CA THR A 146 -4.20 -0.36 9.92
C THR A 146 -5.60 0.20 9.70
N VAL A 147 -5.79 0.84 8.56
CA VAL A 147 -7.06 1.41 8.12
C VAL A 147 -7.34 1.01 6.67
N MET A 148 -8.60 0.74 6.37
CA MET A 148 -9.09 0.61 5.00
C MET A 148 -9.66 1.97 4.56
N ILE A 149 -9.12 2.52 3.49
CA ILE A 149 -9.59 3.77 2.87
C ILE A 149 -10.43 3.35 1.67
N GLU A 150 -11.72 3.68 1.70
CA GLU A 150 -12.67 3.43 0.63
C GLU A 150 -12.97 4.70 -0.15
N VAL A 151 -12.96 4.60 -1.46
CA VAL A 151 -13.36 5.67 -2.39
C VAL A 151 -14.64 5.25 -3.05
N ARG A 152 -15.72 5.99 -2.82
CA ARG A 152 -17.06 5.72 -3.33
C ARG A 152 -17.48 6.77 -4.33
N ALA A 153 -18.12 6.34 -5.40
CA ALA A 153 -18.59 7.24 -6.43
C ALA A 153 -19.77 8.08 -5.93
N VAL A 154 -19.71 9.39 -6.19
CA VAL A 154 -20.85 10.30 -6.11
C VAL A 154 -21.22 10.65 -7.55
N PRO A 155 -22.16 9.93 -8.18
CA PRO A 155 -22.42 10.11 -9.59
C PRO A 155 -23.06 11.46 -9.89
N PRO A 156 -22.65 12.12 -10.98
CA PRO A 156 -23.52 13.07 -11.64
C PRO A 156 -24.74 12.31 -12.18
N ALA A 157 -25.90 12.92 -12.11
CA ALA A 157 -27.14 12.34 -12.61
C ALA A 157 -26.94 11.76 -14.04
N GLY A 158 -27.15 10.43 -14.23
CA GLY A 158 -27.01 9.75 -15.52
C GLY A 158 -25.67 9.03 -15.76
N GLY A 159 -24.80 8.87 -14.75
CA GLY A 159 -23.53 8.14 -14.88
C GLY A 159 -23.67 6.62 -15.00
N ARG A 160 -22.63 5.95 -15.54
CA ARG A 160 -22.55 4.48 -15.65
C ARG A 160 -22.39 3.76 -14.32
N ILE A 161 -21.97 4.47 -13.25
CA ILE A 161 -21.67 3.92 -11.94
C ILE A 161 -22.82 4.24 -11.02
N THR A 162 -23.19 3.26 -10.21
CA THR A 162 -24.25 3.40 -9.20
C THR A 162 -23.76 4.33 -8.09
N ASP A 163 -24.67 5.16 -7.57
CA ASP A 163 -24.39 6.01 -6.42
C ASP A 163 -23.89 5.17 -5.22
N GLY A 164 -22.84 5.63 -4.57
CA GLY A 164 -22.22 4.96 -3.45
C GLY A 164 -21.39 3.71 -3.82
N ALA A 165 -21.23 3.35 -5.11
CA ALA A 165 -20.42 2.20 -5.51
C ALA A 165 -18.97 2.38 -5.11
N LEU A 166 -18.35 1.32 -4.56
CA LEU A 166 -16.92 1.30 -4.24
C LEU A 166 -16.12 1.25 -5.55
N VAL A 167 -15.30 2.28 -5.79
CA VAL A 167 -14.48 2.42 -7.01
C VAL A 167 -12.99 2.30 -6.75
N ALA A 168 -12.53 2.50 -5.52
CA ALA A 168 -11.16 2.22 -5.13
C ALA A 168 -11.07 1.91 -3.63
N ALA A 169 -10.03 1.17 -3.25
CA ALA A 169 -9.70 0.94 -1.86
C ALA A 169 -8.18 0.91 -1.65
N CYS A 170 -7.74 1.35 -0.48
CA CYS A 170 -6.34 1.35 -0.07
C CYS A 170 -6.22 0.88 1.37
N LEU A 171 -5.50 -0.22 1.57
CA LEU A 171 -5.03 -0.64 2.89
C LEU A 171 -3.82 0.21 3.24
N ALA A 172 -3.89 0.94 4.34
CA ALA A 172 -2.82 1.82 4.80
C ALA A 172 -2.56 1.63 6.28
N ASP A 173 -1.29 1.74 6.69
CA ASP A 173 -0.91 1.73 8.09
C ASP A 173 -0.67 3.15 8.59
N ARG A 174 -1.13 3.45 9.80
CA ARG A 174 -0.74 4.65 10.53
C ARG A 174 0.54 4.37 11.29
N VAL A 175 1.62 5.04 10.88
CA VAL A 175 2.93 4.94 11.54
C VAL A 175 3.21 6.21 12.33
N GLY A 176 4.19 6.15 13.23
CA GLY A 176 4.53 7.24 14.14
C GLY A 176 4.73 8.58 13.44
N ASP A 177 5.33 8.58 12.25
CA ASP A 177 5.68 9.76 11.46
C ASP A 177 4.95 9.87 10.12
N GLY A 178 3.94 9.03 9.84
CA GLY A 178 3.30 9.07 8.53
C GLY A 178 2.15 8.10 8.30
N LEU A 179 1.85 7.93 7.02
CA LEU A 179 0.97 6.89 6.50
C LEU A 179 1.77 5.99 5.56
N SER A 180 1.60 4.69 5.66
CA SER A 180 2.23 3.72 4.77
C SER A 180 1.19 3.06 3.87
N ALA A 181 1.25 3.30 2.55
CA ALA A 181 0.39 2.65 1.58
C ALA A 181 0.82 1.19 1.42
N VAL A 182 0.05 0.26 1.99
CA VAL A 182 0.35 -1.18 1.96
C VAL A 182 -0.07 -1.79 0.63
N TYR A 183 -1.35 -1.63 0.31
CA TYR A 183 -1.91 -2.15 -0.94
C TYR A 183 -3.09 -1.30 -1.40
N SER A 184 -3.24 -1.13 -2.73
CA SER A 184 -4.37 -0.40 -3.31
C SER A 184 -4.86 -1.07 -4.57
N PHE A 185 -6.18 -1.03 -4.78
CA PHE A 185 -6.85 -1.54 -5.96
C PHE A 185 -8.03 -0.63 -6.32
N PHE A 186 -8.41 -0.63 -7.59
CA PHE A 186 -9.44 0.28 -8.09
C PHE A 186 -10.14 -0.30 -9.32
N GLU A 187 -11.27 0.28 -9.70
CA GLU A 187 -12.07 -0.13 -10.82
C GLU A 187 -11.31 0.06 -12.15
N PRO A 188 -10.97 -1.04 -12.85
CA PRO A 188 -10.19 -0.96 -14.08
C PRO A 188 -10.88 -0.17 -15.20
N GLU A 189 -12.22 -0.18 -15.23
CA GLU A 189 -12.99 0.55 -16.25
C GLU A 189 -12.87 2.07 -16.10
N LEU A 190 -12.44 2.56 -14.93
CA LEU A 190 -12.19 3.95 -14.63
C LEU A 190 -10.71 4.34 -14.78
N ASP A 191 -9.96 3.69 -15.65
CA ASP A 191 -8.52 3.94 -15.82
C ASP A 191 -8.18 5.41 -16.15
N LYS A 192 -9.08 6.09 -16.87
CA LYS A 192 -8.96 7.52 -17.19
C LYS A 192 -9.03 8.43 -15.97
N ASP A 193 -9.66 7.99 -14.91
CA ASP A 193 -9.85 8.77 -13.68
C ASP A 193 -8.64 8.75 -12.74
N SER A 194 -7.61 7.97 -13.12
CA SER A 194 -6.33 7.92 -12.40
C SER A 194 -6.48 7.71 -10.89
N LEU A 195 -7.41 6.82 -10.48
CA LEU A 195 -7.79 6.59 -9.08
C LEU A 195 -6.58 6.22 -8.19
N GLY A 196 -5.60 5.47 -8.72
CA GLY A 196 -4.37 5.18 -7.96
C GLY A 196 -3.57 6.44 -7.62
N THR A 197 -3.48 7.41 -8.53
CA THR A 197 -2.85 8.71 -8.27
C THR A 197 -3.70 9.53 -7.29
N PHE A 198 -5.02 9.52 -7.46
CA PHE A 198 -5.93 10.22 -6.57
C PHE A 198 -5.83 9.73 -5.12
N MET A 199 -5.76 8.41 -4.88
CA MET A 199 -5.56 7.85 -3.54
C MET A 199 -4.24 8.31 -2.90
N ILE A 200 -3.16 8.40 -3.67
CA ILE A 200 -1.88 8.91 -3.14
C ILE A 200 -2.00 10.40 -2.77
N LEU A 201 -2.64 11.21 -3.60
CA LEU A 201 -2.90 12.62 -3.29
C LEU A 201 -3.74 12.75 -2.01
N TRP A 202 -4.75 11.89 -1.84
CA TRP A 202 -5.54 11.86 -0.63
C TRP A 202 -4.71 11.49 0.60
N LEU A 203 -3.84 10.47 0.50
CA LEU A 203 -2.93 10.11 1.59
C LEU A 203 -2.01 11.27 1.98
N VAL A 204 -1.53 12.06 1.02
CA VAL A 204 -0.71 13.25 1.29
C VAL A 204 -1.51 14.29 2.06
N GLU A 205 -2.72 14.63 1.61
CA GLU A 205 -3.58 15.60 2.31
C GLU A 205 -3.99 15.09 3.70
N ARG A 206 -4.23 13.78 3.82
CA ARG A 206 -4.55 13.16 5.11
C ARG A 206 -3.37 13.21 6.07
N ALA A 207 -2.16 12.90 5.61
CA ALA A 207 -0.95 13.03 6.43
C ALA A 207 -0.72 14.47 6.89
N ARG A 208 -0.96 15.46 6.02
CA ARG A 208 -0.91 16.90 6.38
C ARG A 208 -1.91 17.24 7.47
N ALA A 209 -3.17 16.82 7.30
CA ALA A 209 -4.23 17.04 8.28
C ALA A 209 -3.91 16.42 9.65
N MET A 210 -3.18 15.29 9.67
CA MET A 210 -2.71 14.63 10.89
C MET A 210 -1.41 15.23 11.45
N GLY A 211 -0.82 16.23 10.80
CA GLY A 211 0.48 16.79 11.18
C GLY A 211 1.65 15.84 10.95
N LYS A 212 1.48 14.81 10.13
CA LYS A 212 2.49 13.79 9.84
C LYS A 212 3.36 14.20 8.65
N PRO A 213 4.71 14.04 8.74
CA PRO A 213 5.61 14.48 7.67
C PRO A 213 5.64 13.59 6.42
N TYR A 214 5.28 12.30 6.51
CA TYR A 214 5.56 11.36 5.43
C TYR A 214 4.35 10.54 4.96
N VAL A 215 4.41 10.18 3.64
CA VAL A 215 3.62 9.10 3.05
C VAL A 215 4.57 8.11 2.41
N TYR A 216 4.61 6.88 2.91
CA TYR A 216 5.47 5.80 2.44
C TYR A 216 4.80 5.04 1.30
N LEU A 217 5.45 4.98 0.13
CA LEU A 217 4.91 4.32 -1.06
C LEU A 217 5.55 2.95 -1.35
N GLY A 218 6.45 2.50 -0.48
CA GLY A 218 7.22 1.27 -0.67
C GLY A 218 8.29 1.42 -1.74
N PHE A 219 8.57 0.36 -2.53
CA PHE A 219 9.67 0.37 -3.47
C PHE A 219 9.32 1.06 -4.79
N TRP A 220 10.27 1.82 -5.31
CA TRP A 220 10.33 2.30 -6.67
C TRP A 220 11.45 1.55 -7.42
N ILE A 221 11.18 1.18 -8.67
CA ILE A 221 12.12 0.42 -9.51
C ILE A 221 12.10 1.08 -10.88
N ALA A 222 13.21 1.71 -11.26
CA ALA A 222 13.30 2.51 -12.49
C ALA A 222 12.94 1.70 -13.75
N ALA A 223 13.41 0.46 -13.84
CA ALA A 223 13.16 -0.43 -14.96
C ALA A 223 11.78 -1.11 -14.94
N CYS A 224 10.96 -0.89 -13.89
CA CYS A 224 9.63 -1.47 -13.80
C CYS A 224 8.54 -0.45 -14.12
N ARG A 225 7.90 -0.59 -15.28
CA ARG A 225 6.82 0.32 -15.72
C ARG A 225 5.68 0.43 -14.70
N LYS A 226 5.34 -0.66 -14.00
CA LYS A 226 4.30 -0.68 -12.97
C LYS A 226 4.63 0.19 -11.75
N MET A 227 5.91 0.54 -11.54
CA MET A 227 6.41 1.34 -10.41
C MET A 227 6.77 2.78 -10.80
N SER A 228 6.84 3.10 -12.11
CA SER A 228 7.33 4.38 -12.62
C SER A 228 6.53 5.59 -12.15
N TYR A 229 5.22 5.43 -11.94
CA TYR A 229 4.32 6.51 -11.48
C TYR A 229 4.73 7.16 -10.16
N LYS A 230 5.46 6.43 -9.29
CA LYS A 230 5.91 6.95 -7.99
C LYS A 230 6.89 8.12 -8.11
N SER A 231 7.62 8.20 -9.22
CA SER A 231 8.52 9.32 -9.50
C SER A 231 7.81 10.66 -9.76
N ASN A 232 6.48 10.64 -9.98
CA ASN A 232 5.67 11.84 -10.18
C ASN A 232 5.32 12.56 -8.89
N PHE A 233 5.68 12.00 -7.73
CA PHE A 233 5.43 12.55 -6.39
C PHE A 233 6.72 13.06 -5.74
N ARG A 234 7.41 13.98 -6.41
CA ARG A 234 8.66 14.62 -5.94
C ARG A 234 8.40 15.94 -5.26
#